data_033840a6e09caafcf7cdb5971056f5bb
#
_entry.id   033840a6e09caafcf7cdb5971056f5bb
#
_cell.length_a   1.000
_cell.length_b   1.000
_cell.length_c   1.000
_cell.angle_alpha   90.00
_cell.angle_beta   90.00
_cell.angle_gamma   90.00
#
_symmetry.space_group_name_H-M   'P 1'
#
loop_
_entity.id
_entity.type
_entity.pdbx_description
1 polymer ?
#
loop_
_entity_poly.entity_id
_entity_poly.type
_entity_poly.pdbx_seq_one_letter_code
_entity_poly.pdbx_strand_id
1 'polypeptide(L)'
;MWNIDLSFLQESAQIFLDEFVFKYYRIYTKSGQVFLVINTIQNYPHLIGIHRQQLTRLRGSNYLFSCIQNNDTSSWTNSMKMVFNSIYPNSQPYGLNDIKITFFPLMPDIFTKDNYVISVNYDKDARNDNRVFNTEILISDFNEGMNIGMVQKNDSSFSFNSWRVEDSESNIMDMYKNQVVDLIDKIETFKDGVLIHTKVLALKDTNLWRLSRLVKNYGVTIVESNDSNKINFLSTYDDNDFVFAFEELKKESTK
;
A
#
# COMPACT_ATOMS: atom_id res chain seq x y z
N MET A 1 -17.58 -29.95 -17.37
CA MET A 1 -17.89 -28.49 -17.24
C MET A 1 -17.06 -27.98 -16.07
N TRP A 2 -16.14 -27.07 -16.29
CA TRP A 2 -15.28 -26.58 -15.21
C TRP A 2 -16.12 -25.74 -14.26
N ASN A 3 -16.18 -26.16 -13.01
CA ASN A 3 -16.77 -25.35 -11.96
C ASN A 3 -15.67 -24.43 -11.42
N ILE A 4 -15.89 -23.13 -11.46
CA ILE A 4 -15.00 -22.13 -10.85
C ILE A 4 -15.58 -21.84 -9.47
N ASP A 5 -14.80 -22.09 -8.44
CA ASP A 5 -15.11 -21.72 -7.06
C ASP A 5 -14.42 -20.41 -6.71
N LEU A 6 -15.15 -19.43 -6.24
CA LEU A 6 -14.65 -18.10 -5.86
C LEU A 6 -14.57 -17.92 -4.33
N SER A 7 -14.89 -18.96 -3.56
CA SER A 7 -14.99 -18.87 -2.09
C SER A 7 -13.71 -18.36 -1.42
N PHE A 8 -12.54 -18.71 -1.97
CA PHE A 8 -11.24 -18.27 -1.45
C PHE A 8 -11.01 -16.76 -1.57
N LEU A 9 -11.80 -16.04 -2.38
CA LEU A 9 -11.73 -14.57 -2.52
C LEU A 9 -12.79 -13.83 -1.69
N GLN A 10 -13.79 -14.53 -1.14
CA GLN A 10 -14.93 -13.88 -0.47
C GLN A 10 -14.50 -13.11 0.77
N GLU A 11 -13.61 -13.65 1.59
CA GLU A 11 -13.11 -12.99 2.77
C GLU A 11 -12.39 -11.67 2.42
N SER A 12 -11.47 -11.72 1.46
CA SER A 12 -10.74 -10.51 1.03
C SER A 12 -11.67 -9.47 0.39
N ALA A 13 -12.70 -9.90 -0.34
CA ALA A 13 -13.71 -9.01 -0.90
C ALA A 13 -14.56 -8.33 0.18
N GLN A 14 -14.94 -9.07 1.23
CA GLN A 14 -15.69 -8.52 2.35
C GLN A 14 -14.85 -7.52 3.15
N ILE A 15 -13.60 -7.86 3.46
CA ILE A 15 -12.66 -6.95 4.12
C ILE A 15 -12.47 -5.67 3.29
N PHE A 16 -12.32 -5.82 1.97
CA PHE A 16 -12.17 -4.65 1.10
C PHE A 16 -13.39 -3.73 1.15
N LEU A 17 -14.58 -4.31 1.17
CA LEU A 17 -15.83 -3.56 1.26
C LEU A 17 -15.93 -2.80 2.59
N ASP A 18 -15.75 -3.52 3.69
CA ASP A 18 -15.97 -2.98 5.05
C ASP A 18 -14.90 -1.97 5.48
N GLU A 19 -13.65 -2.23 5.09
CA GLU A 19 -12.52 -1.45 5.53
C GLU A 19 -12.13 -0.35 4.54
N PHE A 20 -12.34 -0.52 3.23
CA PHE A 20 -11.79 0.40 2.24
C PHE A 20 -12.83 1.08 1.34
N VAL A 21 -14.01 0.48 1.14
CA VAL A 21 -15.09 1.12 0.37
C VAL A 21 -16.01 1.93 1.26
N PHE A 22 -16.37 1.42 2.42
CA PHE A 22 -17.23 2.11 3.38
C PHE A 22 -16.49 3.08 4.31
N LYS A 23 -15.16 3.12 4.22
CA LYS A 23 -14.31 4.04 4.95
C LYS A 23 -13.44 4.82 3.98
N TYR A 24 -13.00 6.00 4.40
CA TYR A 24 -11.94 6.74 3.74
C TYR A 24 -10.91 7.19 4.75
N TYR A 25 -9.71 7.49 4.25
CA TYR A 25 -8.58 7.82 5.09
C TYR A 25 -8.03 9.18 4.72
N ARG A 26 -7.62 9.93 5.74
CA ARG A 26 -6.84 11.14 5.56
C ARG A 26 -5.48 10.93 6.20
N ILE A 27 -4.45 10.97 5.39
CA ILE A 27 -3.07 10.71 5.78
C ILE A 27 -2.32 12.03 5.79
N TYR A 28 -1.69 12.34 6.91
CA TYR A 28 -0.91 13.55 7.10
C TYR A 28 0.56 13.19 7.22
N THR A 29 1.42 13.90 6.50
CA THR A 29 2.86 13.69 6.54
C THR A 29 3.58 14.79 7.31
N LYS A 30 4.80 14.51 7.73
CA LYS A 30 5.68 15.49 8.41
C LYS A 30 6.03 16.67 7.50
N SER A 31 6.09 16.48 6.19
CA SER A 31 6.27 17.57 5.22
C SER A 31 5.03 18.46 5.06
N GLY A 32 3.91 18.11 5.70
CA GLY A 32 2.65 18.85 5.61
C GLY A 32 1.78 18.45 4.41
N GLN A 33 2.12 17.39 3.67
CA GLN A 33 1.23 16.86 2.65
C GLN A 33 0.03 16.17 3.29
N VAL A 34 -1.11 16.23 2.61
CA VAL A 34 -2.34 15.56 3.05
C VAL A 34 -2.91 14.76 1.89
N PHE A 35 -3.04 13.44 2.08
CA PHE A 35 -3.65 12.53 1.11
C PHE A 35 -5.05 12.14 1.56
N LEU A 36 -6.04 12.37 0.71
CA LEU A 36 -7.38 11.82 0.90
C LEU A 36 -7.49 10.52 0.09
N VAL A 37 -7.64 9.39 0.78
CA VAL A 37 -7.72 8.06 0.15
C VAL A 37 -9.14 7.57 0.13
N ILE A 38 -9.70 7.42 -1.07
CA ILE A 38 -11.07 6.96 -1.32
C ILE A 38 -11.02 5.80 -2.30
N ASN A 39 -11.60 4.68 -1.92
CA ASN A 39 -11.67 3.49 -2.76
C ASN A 39 -13.09 3.17 -3.19
N THR A 40 -13.20 2.45 -4.28
CA THR A 40 -14.43 1.86 -4.80
C THR A 40 -14.19 0.39 -5.09
N ILE A 41 -15.24 -0.38 -5.26
CA ILE A 41 -15.12 -1.81 -5.63
C ILE A 41 -14.31 -2.03 -6.92
N GLN A 42 -14.15 -1.00 -7.75
CA GLN A 42 -13.34 -1.06 -8.97
C GLN A 42 -11.84 -1.23 -8.70
N ASN A 43 -11.36 -0.89 -7.51
CA ASN A 43 -9.96 -1.02 -7.13
C ASN A 43 -9.60 -2.46 -6.72
N TYR A 44 -10.56 -3.23 -6.18
CA TYR A 44 -10.33 -4.56 -5.63
C TYR A 44 -9.63 -5.55 -6.58
N PRO A 45 -10.03 -5.69 -7.87
CA PRO A 45 -9.40 -6.67 -8.75
C PRO A 45 -7.89 -6.48 -8.90
N HIS A 46 -7.42 -5.25 -8.93
CA HIS A 46 -5.98 -4.96 -9.03
C HIS A 46 -5.21 -5.41 -7.79
N LEU A 47 -5.83 -5.28 -6.62
CA LEU A 47 -5.21 -5.67 -5.35
C LEU A 47 -5.04 -7.19 -5.24
N ILE A 48 -5.95 -7.95 -5.81
CA ILE A 48 -5.88 -9.43 -5.86
C ILE A 48 -5.13 -9.96 -7.09
N GLY A 49 -4.52 -9.11 -7.91
CA GLY A 49 -3.67 -9.52 -9.03
C GLY A 49 -4.36 -9.71 -10.37
N ILE A 50 -5.59 -9.23 -10.52
CA ILE A 50 -6.32 -9.26 -11.81
C ILE A 50 -6.04 -7.95 -12.57
N HIS A 51 -5.31 -8.06 -13.68
CA HIS A 51 -4.92 -6.90 -14.48
C HIS A 51 -6.04 -6.43 -15.42
N ARG A 52 -5.94 -5.17 -15.88
CA ARG A 52 -6.96 -4.51 -16.71
C ARG A 52 -7.39 -5.32 -17.93
N GLN A 53 -6.45 -5.96 -18.63
CA GLN A 53 -6.76 -6.77 -19.83
C GLN A 53 -7.61 -8.01 -19.51
N GLN A 54 -7.32 -8.67 -18.37
CA GLN A 54 -8.07 -9.81 -17.87
C GLN A 54 -9.46 -9.37 -17.40
N LEU A 55 -9.51 -8.24 -16.70
CA LEU A 55 -10.75 -7.66 -16.17
C LEU A 55 -11.76 -7.32 -17.27
N THR A 56 -11.29 -6.81 -18.43
CA THR A 56 -12.16 -6.57 -19.60
C THR A 56 -12.81 -7.88 -20.08
N ARG A 57 -12.09 -8.99 -20.07
CA ARG A 57 -12.60 -10.32 -20.42
C ARG A 57 -13.53 -10.92 -19.37
N LEU A 58 -13.44 -10.45 -18.11
CA LEU A 58 -14.29 -10.83 -16.99
C LEU A 58 -15.48 -9.88 -16.77
N ARG A 59 -15.86 -9.10 -17.79
CA ARG A 59 -16.97 -8.13 -17.77
C ARG A 59 -16.83 -6.97 -16.77
N GLY A 60 -15.59 -6.67 -16.36
CA GLY A 60 -15.29 -5.53 -15.51
C GLY A 60 -15.40 -5.79 -14.00
N SER A 61 -14.98 -4.78 -13.23
CA SER A 61 -14.79 -4.88 -11.79
C SER A 61 -16.08 -5.15 -11.02
N ASN A 62 -17.15 -4.40 -11.32
CA ASN A 62 -18.40 -4.51 -10.58
C ASN A 62 -19.05 -5.88 -10.74
N TYR A 63 -19.04 -6.39 -11.96
CA TYR A 63 -19.59 -7.73 -12.24
C TYR A 63 -18.75 -8.82 -11.55
N LEU A 64 -17.41 -8.76 -11.70
CA LEU A 64 -16.53 -9.73 -11.05
C LEU A 64 -16.67 -9.69 -9.54
N PHE A 65 -16.71 -8.51 -8.92
CA PHE A 65 -16.87 -8.34 -7.49
C PHE A 65 -18.18 -8.96 -6.98
N SER A 66 -19.28 -8.72 -7.70
CA SER A 66 -20.58 -9.34 -7.38
C SER A 66 -20.54 -10.87 -7.49
N CYS A 67 -19.86 -11.41 -8.52
CA CYS A 67 -19.68 -12.86 -8.63
C CYS A 67 -18.88 -13.44 -7.46
N ILE A 68 -17.82 -12.76 -7.02
CA ILE A 68 -17.01 -13.18 -5.87
C ILE A 68 -17.84 -13.17 -4.59
N GLN A 69 -18.54 -12.09 -4.31
CA GLN A 69 -19.38 -11.97 -3.11
C GLN A 69 -20.42 -13.09 -3.01
N ASN A 70 -21.04 -13.45 -4.13
CA ASN A 70 -22.10 -14.47 -4.17
C ASN A 70 -21.58 -15.89 -4.48
N ASN A 71 -20.27 -16.05 -4.70
CA ASN A 71 -19.66 -17.28 -5.22
C ASN A 71 -20.43 -17.84 -6.44
N ASP A 72 -20.83 -16.96 -7.35
CA ASP A 72 -21.68 -17.29 -8.50
C ASP A 72 -20.97 -17.07 -9.83
N THR A 73 -20.71 -18.19 -10.52
CA THR A 73 -20.14 -18.23 -11.88
C THR A 73 -21.10 -18.83 -12.91
N SER A 74 -22.38 -18.96 -12.59
CA SER A 74 -23.39 -19.59 -13.46
C SER A 74 -23.52 -18.91 -14.82
N SER A 75 -23.38 -17.57 -14.86
CA SER A 75 -23.43 -16.75 -16.05
C SER A 75 -22.09 -16.63 -16.81
N TRP A 76 -21.02 -17.29 -16.33
CA TRP A 76 -19.70 -17.20 -16.95
C TRP A 76 -19.60 -18.05 -18.21
N THR A 77 -19.11 -17.44 -19.28
CA THR A 77 -18.75 -18.15 -20.51
C THR A 77 -17.50 -19.01 -20.31
N ASN A 78 -17.25 -19.97 -21.19
CA ASN A 78 -16.02 -20.75 -21.17
C ASN A 78 -14.77 -19.86 -21.29
N SER A 79 -14.83 -18.79 -22.08
CA SER A 79 -13.72 -17.84 -22.19
C SER A 79 -13.42 -17.15 -20.86
N MET A 80 -14.43 -16.73 -20.11
CA MET A 80 -14.26 -16.13 -18.77
C MET A 80 -13.64 -17.11 -17.79
N LYS A 81 -14.10 -18.34 -17.79
CA LYS A 81 -13.56 -19.44 -16.96
C LYS A 81 -12.09 -19.72 -17.28
N MET A 82 -11.73 -19.72 -18.56
CA MET A 82 -10.32 -19.90 -18.99
C MET A 82 -9.44 -18.72 -18.52
N VAL A 83 -9.91 -17.49 -18.66
CA VAL A 83 -9.16 -16.29 -18.19
C VAL A 83 -8.96 -16.35 -16.68
N PHE A 84 -10.01 -16.62 -15.92
CA PHE A 84 -9.90 -16.72 -14.46
C PHE A 84 -8.97 -17.85 -14.03
N ASN A 85 -9.10 -19.04 -14.62
CA ASN A 85 -8.24 -20.19 -14.32
C ASN A 85 -6.76 -19.96 -14.73
N SER A 86 -6.49 -19.05 -15.65
CA SER A 86 -5.09 -18.65 -15.96
C SER A 86 -4.46 -17.78 -14.86
N ILE A 87 -5.28 -17.13 -14.03
CA ILE A 87 -4.85 -16.30 -12.90
C ILE A 87 -4.83 -17.14 -11.61
N TYR A 88 -5.87 -17.95 -11.42
CA TYR A 88 -6.10 -18.79 -10.24
C TYR A 88 -6.35 -20.26 -10.67
N PRO A 89 -5.28 -21.01 -10.96
CA PRO A 89 -5.41 -22.41 -11.37
C PRO A 89 -6.18 -23.23 -10.33
N ASN A 90 -7.16 -24.03 -10.80
CA ASN A 90 -8.02 -24.85 -9.94
C ASN A 90 -8.78 -24.06 -8.84
N SER A 91 -9.13 -22.81 -9.12
CA SER A 91 -9.79 -21.90 -8.16
C SER A 91 -9.01 -21.74 -6.85
N GLN A 92 -7.71 -21.61 -6.96
CA GLN A 92 -6.81 -21.37 -5.82
C GLN A 92 -5.81 -20.28 -6.16
N PRO A 93 -5.36 -19.50 -5.16
CA PRO A 93 -4.28 -18.55 -5.35
C PRO A 93 -2.98 -19.29 -5.68
N TYR A 94 -2.13 -18.68 -6.51
CA TYR A 94 -0.86 -19.26 -6.93
C TYR A 94 0.22 -18.16 -7.05
N GLY A 95 1.45 -18.52 -6.65
CA GLY A 95 2.60 -17.63 -6.76
C GLY A 95 2.41 -16.31 -6.00
N LEU A 96 2.67 -15.16 -6.63
CA LEU A 96 2.51 -13.85 -6.00
C LEU A 96 1.06 -13.53 -5.58
N ASN A 97 0.07 -14.15 -6.22
CA ASN A 97 -1.33 -13.96 -5.85
C ASN A 97 -1.68 -14.72 -4.57
N ASP A 98 -1.01 -15.82 -4.27
CA ASP A 98 -1.17 -16.53 -3.00
C ASP A 98 -0.78 -15.64 -1.82
N ILE A 99 0.39 -15.02 -1.89
CA ILE A 99 0.86 -14.07 -0.87
C ILE A 99 -0.14 -12.92 -0.72
N LYS A 100 -0.62 -12.34 -1.83
CA LYS A 100 -1.59 -11.23 -1.80
C LYS A 100 -2.90 -11.60 -1.11
N ILE A 101 -3.46 -12.76 -1.41
CA ILE A 101 -4.74 -13.20 -0.84
C ILE A 101 -4.55 -13.60 0.62
N THR A 102 -3.51 -14.36 0.93
CA THR A 102 -3.22 -14.83 2.30
C THR A 102 -3.01 -13.67 3.27
N PHE A 103 -2.30 -12.62 2.85
CA PHE A 103 -2.01 -11.47 3.70
C PHE A 103 -3.04 -10.33 3.57
N PHE A 104 -4.04 -10.46 2.71
CA PHE A 104 -5.08 -9.43 2.54
C PHE A 104 -5.80 -9.05 3.83
N PRO A 105 -6.13 -10.00 4.74
CA PRO A 105 -6.73 -9.67 6.04
C PRO A 105 -5.91 -8.71 6.92
N LEU A 106 -4.59 -8.63 6.70
CA LEU A 106 -3.71 -7.72 7.43
C LEU A 106 -3.59 -6.33 6.80
N MET A 107 -4.12 -6.13 5.59
CA MET A 107 -4.03 -4.84 4.89
C MET A 107 -4.63 -3.65 5.68
N PRO A 108 -5.76 -3.79 6.41
CA PRO A 108 -6.30 -2.73 7.26
C PRO A 108 -5.38 -2.33 8.41
N ASP A 109 -4.50 -3.20 8.85
CA ASP A 109 -3.57 -2.96 9.95
C ASP A 109 -2.62 -1.79 9.66
N ILE A 110 -2.29 -1.55 8.40
CA ILE A 110 -1.50 -0.39 7.96
C ILE A 110 -2.12 0.92 8.45
N PHE A 111 -3.45 1.00 8.52
CA PHE A 111 -4.19 2.21 8.87
C PHE A 111 -4.64 2.26 10.34
N THR A 112 -4.68 1.13 11.01
CA THR A 112 -5.34 1.00 12.33
C THR A 112 -4.42 0.55 13.46
N LYS A 113 -3.46 -0.35 13.21
CA LYS A 113 -2.56 -0.86 14.24
C LYS A 113 -1.42 0.10 14.58
N ASP A 114 -0.85 -0.07 15.77
CA ASP A 114 0.32 0.70 16.26
C ASP A 114 1.63 0.20 15.65
N ASN A 115 1.71 0.27 14.33
CA ASN A 115 2.90 0.02 13.52
C ASN A 115 3.36 1.31 12.84
N TYR A 116 4.63 1.39 12.49
CA TYR A 116 5.17 2.56 11.81
C TYR A 116 4.95 2.46 10.30
N VAL A 117 4.38 3.51 9.73
CA VAL A 117 4.04 3.59 8.31
C VAL A 117 4.72 4.81 7.70
N ILE A 118 5.25 4.64 6.52
CA ILE A 118 5.87 5.71 5.73
C ILE A 118 5.12 5.92 4.42
N SER A 119 5.19 7.14 3.89
CA SER A 119 4.79 7.48 2.54
C SER A 119 6.02 7.59 1.65
N VAL A 120 5.94 7.03 0.46
CA VAL A 120 7.00 7.12 -0.54
C VAL A 120 6.43 7.81 -1.77
N ASN A 121 6.98 8.94 -2.16
CA ASN A 121 6.74 9.55 -3.48
C ASN A 121 7.48 8.69 -4.50
N TYR A 122 6.75 7.75 -5.12
CA TYR A 122 7.34 6.70 -5.89
C TYR A 122 7.73 7.17 -7.29
N ASP A 123 9.02 7.29 -7.52
CA ASP A 123 9.60 7.56 -8.84
C ASP A 123 10.06 6.24 -9.47
N LYS A 124 9.35 5.80 -10.50
CA LYS A 124 9.67 4.60 -11.26
C LYS A 124 10.97 4.73 -12.06
N ASP A 125 11.32 5.96 -12.46
CA ASP A 125 12.50 6.23 -13.28
C ASP A 125 13.79 6.28 -12.43
N ALA A 126 13.66 6.50 -11.13
CA ALA A 126 14.77 6.41 -10.19
C ALA A 126 15.27 4.97 -9.98
N ARG A 127 14.50 3.97 -10.42
CA ARG A 127 14.86 2.55 -10.34
C ARG A 127 15.26 2.01 -11.69
N ASN A 128 16.44 1.43 -11.76
CA ASN A 128 16.97 0.73 -12.94
C ASN A 128 16.58 -0.76 -12.96
N ASP A 129 15.50 -1.16 -12.30
CA ASP A 129 15.06 -2.55 -12.25
C ASP A 129 13.64 -2.75 -12.80
N ASN A 130 13.29 -4.02 -13.10
CA ASN A 130 12.00 -4.39 -13.68
C ASN A 130 10.85 -4.40 -12.65
N ARG A 131 11.08 -3.99 -11.39
CA ARG A 131 10.07 -3.94 -10.33
C ARG A 131 9.34 -2.61 -10.31
N VAL A 132 8.70 -2.27 -11.41
CA VAL A 132 8.00 -0.99 -11.55
C VAL A 132 6.59 -1.12 -10.97
N PHE A 133 6.27 -0.28 -9.98
CA PHE A 133 4.89 -0.04 -9.59
C PHE A 133 4.27 1.00 -10.53
N ASN A 134 3.08 0.74 -11.02
CA ASN A 134 2.29 1.76 -11.69
C ASN A 134 1.50 2.55 -10.63
N THR A 135 2.22 3.32 -9.82
CA THR A 135 1.71 4.06 -8.67
C THR A 135 2.47 5.38 -8.51
N GLU A 136 1.88 6.34 -7.84
CA GLU A 136 2.49 7.65 -7.56
C GLU A 136 2.92 7.75 -6.10
N ILE A 137 2.12 7.18 -5.20
CA ILE A 137 2.41 7.12 -3.77
C ILE A 137 2.38 5.67 -3.31
N LEU A 138 3.37 5.29 -2.53
CA LEU A 138 3.42 4.00 -1.86
C LEU A 138 3.30 4.21 -0.35
N ILE A 139 2.24 3.68 0.25
CA ILE A 139 2.10 3.62 1.70
C ILE A 139 2.63 2.27 2.17
N SER A 140 3.58 2.29 3.07
CA SER A 140 4.31 1.09 3.46
C SER A 140 4.28 0.91 4.97
N ASP A 141 3.87 -0.28 5.39
CA ASP A 141 4.20 -0.77 6.73
C ASP A 141 5.67 -1.17 6.75
N PHE A 142 6.44 -0.36 7.43
CA PHE A 142 7.89 -0.48 7.44
C PHE A 142 8.40 -1.71 8.22
N ASN A 143 7.58 -2.27 9.10
CA ASN A 143 7.93 -3.42 9.91
C ASN A 143 7.56 -4.75 9.22
N GLU A 144 6.39 -4.81 8.61
CA GLU A 144 5.80 -6.04 8.07
C GLU A 144 6.03 -6.19 6.55
N GLY A 145 6.63 -5.20 5.89
CA GLY A 145 6.88 -5.24 4.44
C GLY A 145 5.63 -5.18 3.58
N MET A 146 4.52 -4.72 4.15
CA MET A 146 3.27 -4.55 3.43
C MET A 146 3.23 -3.18 2.74
N ASN A 147 2.85 -3.18 1.46
CA ASN A 147 2.91 -1.99 0.62
C ASN A 147 1.63 -1.81 -0.18
N ILE A 148 1.04 -0.62 -0.09
CA ILE A 148 -0.13 -0.23 -0.86
C ILE A 148 0.26 0.89 -1.81
N GLY A 149 0.21 0.61 -3.11
CA GLY A 149 0.39 1.61 -4.14
C GLY A 149 -0.90 2.36 -4.41
N MET A 150 -0.81 3.68 -4.50
CA MET A 150 -1.93 4.58 -4.77
C MET A 150 -1.70 5.38 -6.05
N VAL A 151 -2.79 5.68 -6.73
CA VAL A 151 -2.81 6.59 -7.88
C VAL A 151 -3.76 7.73 -7.61
N GLN A 152 -3.40 8.91 -8.09
CA GLN A 152 -4.25 10.09 -8.03
C GLN A 152 -5.48 9.92 -8.92
N LYS A 153 -6.64 10.28 -8.41
CA LYS A 153 -7.92 10.24 -9.14
C LYS A 153 -8.37 11.63 -9.59
N ASN A 154 -8.08 12.61 -8.76
CA ASN A 154 -8.31 14.03 -9.03
C ASN A 154 -7.31 14.83 -8.16
N ASP A 155 -7.35 16.14 -8.24
CA ASP A 155 -6.38 17.03 -7.58
C ASP A 155 -6.24 16.84 -6.06
N SER A 156 -7.18 16.14 -5.42
CA SER A 156 -7.22 16.00 -3.96
C SER A 156 -7.38 14.57 -3.45
N SER A 157 -7.62 13.59 -4.31
CA SER A 157 -7.89 12.22 -3.85
C SER A 157 -7.07 11.15 -4.56
N PHE A 158 -6.75 10.11 -3.81
CA PHE A 158 -6.03 8.91 -4.23
C PHE A 158 -6.91 7.68 -4.07
N SER A 159 -6.59 6.62 -4.80
CA SER A 159 -7.18 5.31 -4.60
C SER A 159 -6.12 4.21 -4.73
N PHE A 160 -6.39 3.06 -4.11
CA PHE A 160 -5.51 1.90 -4.20
C PHE A 160 -5.44 1.38 -5.63
N ASN A 161 -4.22 1.07 -6.07
CA ASN A 161 -3.95 0.54 -7.40
C ASN A 161 -3.13 -0.75 -7.36
N SER A 162 -2.37 -0.97 -6.29
CA SER A 162 -1.57 -2.18 -6.12
C SER A 162 -1.46 -2.54 -4.64
N TRP A 163 -1.26 -3.83 -4.40
CA TRP A 163 -0.99 -4.41 -3.09
C TRP A 163 0.18 -5.37 -3.22
N ARG A 164 1.14 -5.29 -2.32
CA ARG A 164 2.31 -6.16 -2.31
C ARG A 164 2.80 -6.41 -0.90
N VAL A 165 3.20 -7.64 -0.66
CA VAL A 165 3.91 -8.06 0.54
C VAL A 165 5.29 -8.55 0.12
N GLU A 166 6.32 -8.07 0.78
CA GLU A 166 7.70 -8.52 0.55
C GLU A 166 8.11 -9.51 1.63
N ASP A 167 8.79 -10.56 1.23
CA ASP A 167 9.13 -11.71 2.07
C ASP A 167 10.47 -11.58 2.81
N SER A 168 11.24 -10.54 2.51
CA SER A 168 12.54 -10.32 3.12
C SER A 168 12.86 -8.85 3.34
N GLU A 169 13.65 -8.57 4.38
CA GLU A 169 14.10 -7.21 4.68
C GLU A 169 14.87 -6.58 3.52
N SER A 170 15.69 -7.35 2.81
CA SER A 170 16.44 -6.86 1.65
C SER A 170 15.51 -6.43 0.51
N ASN A 171 14.44 -7.19 0.24
CA ASN A 171 13.45 -6.84 -0.78
C ASN A 171 12.67 -5.58 -0.39
N ILE A 172 12.30 -5.46 0.89
CA ILE A 172 11.64 -4.26 1.44
C ILE A 172 12.53 -3.03 1.24
N MET A 173 13.80 -3.12 1.65
CA MET A 173 14.75 -2.02 1.55
C MET A 173 15.04 -1.63 0.09
N ASP A 174 15.16 -2.62 -0.79
CA ASP A 174 15.44 -2.40 -2.21
C ASP A 174 14.28 -1.67 -2.93
N MET A 175 13.05 -1.83 -2.45
CA MET A 175 11.89 -1.09 -2.99
C MET A 175 12.01 0.42 -2.83
N TYR A 176 12.71 0.88 -1.81
CA TYR A 176 12.86 2.32 -1.52
C TYR A 176 14.10 2.93 -2.14
N LYS A 177 14.90 2.15 -2.85
CA LYS A 177 16.17 2.61 -3.45
C LYS A 177 15.96 3.86 -4.31
N ASN A 178 16.73 4.92 -3.99
CA ASN A 178 16.69 6.24 -4.63
C ASN A 178 15.31 6.92 -4.59
N GLN A 179 14.46 6.55 -3.64
CA GLN A 179 13.13 7.14 -3.47
C GLN A 179 13.15 8.29 -2.48
N VAL A 180 12.12 9.13 -2.55
CA VAL A 180 11.82 10.16 -1.56
C VAL A 180 10.79 9.61 -0.58
N VAL A 181 11.16 9.52 0.69
CA VAL A 181 10.32 9.05 1.79
C VAL A 181 9.84 10.24 2.60
N ASP A 182 8.54 10.32 2.80
CA ASP A 182 7.90 11.27 3.72
C ASP A 182 7.37 10.52 4.94
N LEU A 183 7.66 11.02 6.12
CA LEU A 183 7.23 10.38 7.36
C LEU A 183 5.77 10.72 7.61
N ILE A 184 4.95 9.70 7.85
CA ILE A 184 3.55 9.91 8.20
C ILE A 184 3.47 10.34 9.66
N ASP A 185 2.74 11.41 9.92
CA ASP A 185 2.47 11.95 11.25
C ASP A 185 1.23 11.31 11.89
N LYS A 186 0.13 11.30 11.13
CA LYS A 186 -1.12 10.68 11.57
C LYS A 186 -1.95 10.17 10.40
N ILE A 187 -2.83 9.22 10.71
CA ILE A 187 -3.87 8.71 9.82
C ILE A 187 -5.21 8.84 10.51
N GLU A 188 -6.15 9.51 9.88
CA GLU A 188 -7.54 9.62 10.33
C GLU A 188 -8.42 8.72 9.46
N THR A 189 -9.26 7.91 10.09
CA THR A 189 -10.22 7.02 9.43
C THR A 189 -11.63 7.56 9.63
N PHE A 190 -12.36 7.67 8.54
CA PHE A 190 -13.74 8.17 8.52
C PHE A 190 -14.70 7.10 7.99
N LYS A 191 -15.89 7.07 8.56
CA LYS A 191 -17.03 6.31 8.05
C LYS A 191 -18.26 7.21 8.04
N ASP A 192 -18.98 7.25 6.91
CA ASP A 192 -20.17 8.10 6.72
C ASP A 192 -19.95 9.58 7.08
N GLY A 193 -18.74 10.09 6.80
CA GLY A 193 -18.34 11.47 7.13
C GLY A 193 -17.93 11.70 8.59
N VAL A 194 -18.03 10.69 9.45
CA VAL A 194 -17.67 10.77 10.88
C VAL A 194 -16.26 10.22 11.10
N LEU A 195 -15.44 10.96 11.81
CA LEU A 195 -14.12 10.47 12.28
C LEU A 195 -14.34 9.34 13.31
N ILE A 196 -13.86 8.14 12.99
CA ILE A 196 -14.02 6.95 13.85
C ILE A 196 -12.72 6.50 14.50
N HIS A 197 -11.57 6.85 13.91
CA HIS A 197 -10.26 6.46 14.44
C HIS A 197 -9.19 7.48 14.05
N THR A 198 -8.23 7.70 14.92
CA THR A 198 -7.00 8.45 14.64
C THR A 198 -5.81 7.64 15.11
N LYS A 199 -4.94 7.29 14.18
CA LYS A 199 -3.64 6.69 14.43
C LYS A 199 -2.58 7.79 14.39
N VAL A 200 -1.89 8.00 15.52
CA VAL A 200 -0.72 8.89 15.59
C VAL A 200 0.54 8.06 15.53
N LEU A 201 1.48 8.43 14.67
CA LEU A 201 2.70 7.68 14.45
C LEU A 201 3.87 8.30 15.21
N ALA A 202 4.45 7.51 16.12
CA ALA A 202 5.65 7.86 16.86
C ALA A 202 6.85 7.04 16.36
N LEU A 203 7.96 7.73 16.10
CA LEU A 203 9.21 7.06 15.76
C LEU A 203 9.76 6.31 16.99
N LYS A 204 10.03 5.01 16.83
CA LYS A 204 10.70 4.16 17.82
C LYS A 204 12.15 3.92 17.38
N ASP A 205 13.02 3.52 18.29
CA ASP A 205 14.45 3.31 17.99
C ASP A 205 14.68 2.28 16.87
N THR A 206 13.86 1.24 16.81
CA THR A 206 13.90 0.25 15.72
C THR A 206 13.59 0.84 14.36
N ASN A 207 12.69 1.83 14.30
CA ASN A 207 12.35 2.53 13.06
C ASN A 207 13.47 3.47 12.63
N LEU A 208 14.09 4.17 13.60
CA LEU A 208 15.24 5.04 13.36
C LEU A 208 16.40 4.28 12.71
N TRP A 209 16.74 3.12 13.25
CA TRP A 209 17.78 2.28 12.69
C TRP A 209 17.48 1.83 11.24
N ARG A 210 16.25 1.43 10.94
CA ARG A 210 15.84 1.05 9.58
C ARG A 210 15.87 2.24 8.62
N LEU A 211 15.38 3.39 9.04
CA LEU A 211 15.43 4.62 8.23
C LEU A 211 16.88 5.04 7.95
N SER A 212 17.78 4.93 8.94
CA SER A 212 19.22 5.21 8.75
C SER A 212 19.85 4.31 7.69
N ARG A 213 19.51 3.02 7.70
CA ARG A 213 19.97 2.08 6.66
C ARG A 213 19.44 2.43 5.27
N LEU A 214 18.19 2.90 5.16
CA LEU A 214 17.64 3.34 3.88
C LEU A 214 18.42 4.50 3.29
N VAL A 215 18.69 5.52 4.09
CA VAL A 215 19.48 6.67 3.64
C VAL A 215 20.89 6.25 3.25
N LYS A 216 21.59 5.52 4.13
CA LYS A 216 22.99 5.18 3.95
C LYS A 216 23.24 4.20 2.81
N ASN A 217 22.44 3.16 2.70
CA ASN A 217 22.72 2.02 1.82
C ASN A 217 21.89 2.03 0.52
N TYR A 218 20.78 2.77 0.50
CA TYR A 218 19.83 2.74 -0.61
C TYR A 218 19.56 4.11 -1.24
N GLY A 219 20.26 5.15 -0.80
CA GLY A 219 20.16 6.49 -1.37
C GLY A 219 18.78 7.15 -1.20
N VAL A 220 18.06 6.76 -0.14
CA VAL A 220 16.75 7.34 0.17
C VAL A 220 16.91 8.76 0.71
N THR A 221 16.07 9.68 0.25
CA THR A 221 15.93 11.02 0.82
C THR A 221 14.71 11.04 1.73
N ILE A 222 14.86 11.48 2.99
CA ILE A 222 13.75 11.64 3.93
C ILE A 222 13.35 13.11 3.98
N VAL A 223 12.05 13.37 3.78
CA VAL A 223 11.45 14.70 3.88
C VAL A 223 10.85 14.88 5.26
N GLU A 224 11.27 15.92 5.98
CA GLU A 224 10.88 16.18 7.36
C GLU A 224 9.98 17.42 7.51
N SER A 225 10.03 18.35 6.55
CA SER A 225 9.23 19.57 6.58
C SER A 225 9.08 20.17 5.19
N ASN A 226 8.11 21.09 5.05
CA ASN A 226 7.94 21.92 3.83
C ASN A 226 9.09 22.92 3.58
N ASP A 227 10.05 23.03 4.49
CA ASP A 227 11.20 23.89 4.31
C ASP A 227 12.21 23.19 3.39
N SER A 228 12.32 23.67 2.16
CA SER A 228 13.23 23.15 1.15
C SER A 228 14.70 23.09 1.58
N ASN A 229 15.08 23.85 2.61
CA ASN A 229 16.43 23.84 3.17
C ASN A 229 16.68 22.63 4.09
N LYS A 230 15.64 21.90 4.52
CA LYS A 230 15.76 20.71 5.36
C LYS A 230 15.66 19.39 4.57
N ILE A 231 15.31 19.43 3.29
CA ILE A 231 15.00 18.24 2.46
C ILE A 231 16.20 17.28 2.30
N ASN A 232 17.42 17.70 2.46
CA ASN A 232 18.62 16.87 2.31
C ASN A 232 19.40 16.66 3.61
N PHE A 233 18.81 16.98 4.72
CA PHE A 233 19.48 16.98 6.01
C PHE A 233 20.12 15.62 6.35
N LEU A 234 19.38 14.54 6.19
CA LEU A 234 19.81 13.20 6.60
C LEU A 234 20.78 12.51 5.63
N SER A 235 20.83 12.93 4.37
CA SER A 235 21.74 12.34 3.39
C SER A 235 23.20 12.81 3.51
N THR A 236 23.46 13.87 4.29
CA THR A 236 24.78 14.51 4.41
C THR A 236 25.52 14.20 5.71
N TYR A 237 24.90 13.48 6.65
CA TYR A 237 25.46 13.21 7.97
C TYR A 237 26.29 11.91 8.03
N ASP A 238 27.33 11.89 8.88
CA ASP A 238 27.99 10.66 9.30
C ASP A 238 27.10 9.87 10.28
N ASP A 239 27.52 8.67 10.68
CA ASP A 239 26.70 7.78 11.51
C ASP A 239 26.31 8.40 12.86
N ASN A 240 27.13 9.27 13.44
CA ASN A 240 26.87 9.91 14.73
C ASN A 240 25.90 11.08 14.59
N ASP A 241 26.10 11.90 13.57
CA ASP A 241 25.24 13.03 13.25
C ASP A 241 23.84 12.55 12.87
N PHE A 242 23.76 11.42 12.19
CA PHE A 242 22.52 10.80 11.78
C PHE A 242 21.67 10.36 12.98
N VAL A 243 22.27 9.70 13.97
CA VAL A 243 21.59 9.31 15.23
C VAL A 243 21.08 10.54 15.96
N PHE A 244 21.88 11.61 16.03
CA PHE A 244 21.50 12.85 16.69
C PHE A 244 20.31 13.52 15.99
N ALA A 245 20.30 13.60 14.67
CA ALA A 245 19.21 14.17 13.89
C ALA A 245 17.87 13.44 14.13
N PHE A 246 17.90 12.11 14.17
CA PHE A 246 16.70 11.33 14.48
C PHE A 246 16.23 11.46 15.94
N GLU A 247 17.14 11.62 16.88
CA GLU A 247 16.77 11.89 18.27
C GLU A 247 16.06 13.25 18.43
N GLU A 248 16.44 14.27 17.64
CA GLU A 248 15.73 15.53 17.61
C GLU A 248 14.32 15.40 17.02
N LEU A 249 14.16 14.66 15.90
CA LEU A 249 12.85 14.36 15.33
C LEU A 249 11.93 13.62 16.31
N LYS A 250 12.47 12.66 17.06
CA LYS A 250 11.75 11.94 18.10
C LYS A 250 11.22 12.87 19.20
N LYS A 251 12.03 13.85 19.63
CA LYS A 251 11.62 14.84 20.63
C LYS A 251 10.52 15.76 20.11
N GLU A 252 10.52 16.12 18.84
CA GLU A 252 9.47 16.95 18.24
C GLU A 252 8.16 16.17 18.07
N SER A 253 8.22 14.86 17.82
CA SER A 253 7.03 14.00 17.65
C SER A 253 6.32 13.66 18.99
N THR A 254 6.97 13.91 20.14
CA THR A 254 6.42 13.64 21.48
C THR A 254 5.88 14.90 22.18
N LYS A 255 5.96 16.07 21.55
CA LYS A 255 5.31 17.30 21.97
C LYS A 255 3.97 17.51 21.30
#